data_0548edf7ad0a9caa45c0d6a13acd3953
#
_entry.id   0548edf7ad0a9caa45c0d6a13acd3953
#
_cell.length_a   1.000
_cell.length_b   1.000
_cell.length_c   1.000
_cell.angle_alpha   90.00
_cell.angle_beta   90.00
_cell.angle_gamma   90.00
#
_symmetry.space_group_name_H-M   'P 1'
#
loop_
_entity.id
_entity.type
_entity.pdbx_description
1 polymer ?
#
loop_
_entity_poly.entity_id
_entity_poly.type
_entity_poly.pdbx_seq_one_letter_code
_entity_poly.pdbx_strand_id
1 'polypeptide(L)'
;MDFYQQLQLSSIGSKQWIKSAKDPKEKRNRILIYNFKVYLVVAFCFAVVTLYSMIFGSQNSVVGVLVLLVLMIVRQVDFGIDTKHSIAVIFMIFGILAIGPRSANMASTGVAFLIHFVCIMAIMILSCHNVIMSNQSTFILGYLLFYGYDVTGHDYVLRVYGLLAGAVICSLVFYKNHRNRTFRRGFSHLFKEFRLFSTRSNWYVRLSLGISTAMLIGQCFKMPRVMWIGIASMSVLLPFSKDMKYRVERRGPYNILGCMIFLLLHAILPDQIFQWIGLIGGVGVGFSAGYAWQTVFNTFGALYIAEGLFGLKNAIILRIVANVFGSLYAYGFDKIFRMISDNIRNGMEKKALAGNQM
;
A
#
# COMPACT_ATOMS: atom_id res chain seq x y z
N MET A 1 -31.42 4.62 5.34
CA MET A 1 -30.26 3.85 4.88
C MET A 1 -30.51 2.40 5.25
N ASP A 2 -30.55 1.50 4.27
CA ASP A 2 -30.78 0.09 4.55
C ASP A 2 -29.53 -0.60 5.15
N PHE A 3 -29.68 -1.85 5.63
CA PHE A 3 -28.61 -2.61 6.27
C PHE A 3 -27.39 -2.79 5.35
N TYR A 4 -27.63 -3.09 4.07
CA TYR A 4 -26.55 -3.31 3.10
C TYR A 4 -25.74 -2.04 2.82
N GLN A 5 -26.41 -0.90 2.69
CA GLN A 5 -25.76 0.40 2.52
C GLN A 5 -24.89 0.77 3.73
N GLN A 6 -25.34 0.43 4.96
CA GLN A 6 -24.55 0.66 6.17
C GLN A 6 -23.30 -0.20 6.21
N LEU A 7 -23.34 -1.43 5.70
CA LEU A 7 -22.17 -2.30 5.59
C LEU A 7 -21.11 -1.75 4.60
N GLN A 8 -21.52 -0.98 3.61
CA GLN A 8 -20.61 -0.42 2.59
C GLN A 8 -19.93 0.89 3.02
N LEU A 9 -20.35 1.53 4.09
CA LEU A 9 -19.70 2.76 4.56
C LEU A 9 -18.24 2.53 4.93
N SER A 10 -17.39 3.52 4.73
CA SER A 10 -16.03 3.53 5.32
C SER A 10 -16.12 3.60 6.86
N SER A 11 -15.00 3.33 7.58
CA SER A 11 -14.97 3.49 9.03
C SER A 11 -15.27 4.93 9.47
N ILE A 12 -14.83 5.93 8.68
CA ILE A 12 -15.18 7.34 8.90
C ILE A 12 -16.68 7.55 8.71
N GLY A 13 -17.24 7.08 7.60
CA GLY A 13 -18.67 7.20 7.30
C GLY A 13 -19.54 6.52 8.34
N SER A 14 -19.17 5.32 8.80
CA SER A 14 -19.88 4.60 9.88
C SER A 14 -19.89 5.40 11.19
N LYS A 15 -18.74 5.99 11.59
CA LYS A 15 -18.67 6.80 12.80
C LYS A 15 -19.47 8.10 12.69
N GLN A 16 -19.48 8.75 11.52
CA GLN A 16 -20.33 9.92 11.27
C GLN A 16 -21.82 9.52 11.34
N TRP A 17 -22.18 8.38 10.75
CA TRP A 17 -23.54 7.84 10.79
C TRP A 17 -24.00 7.51 12.20
N ILE A 18 -23.12 6.94 13.04
CA ILE A 18 -23.40 6.70 14.47
C ILE A 18 -23.62 8.04 15.21
N LYS A 19 -22.81 9.06 14.95
CA LYS A 19 -22.94 10.36 15.59
C LYS A 19 -24.23 11.11 15.20
N SER A 20 -24.78 10.85 14.02
CA SER A 20 -26.01 11.48 13.53
C SER A 20 -27.30 10.79 14.02
N ALA A 21 -27.21 9.79 14.91
CA ALA A 21 -28.38 9.12 15.50
C ALA A 21 -29.17 10.09 16.38
N LYS A 22 -30.50 10.05 16.25
CA LYS A 22 -31.41 10.96 16.95
C LYS A 22 -31.79 10.46 18.34
N ASP A 23 -31.78 9.17 18.57
CA ASP A 23 -32.10 8.56 19.84
C ASP A 23 -31.10 7.49 20.28
N PRO A 24 -31.05 7.09 21.57
CA PRO A 24 -30.10 6.10 22.09
C PRO A 24 -30.30 4.71 21.50
N LYS A 25 -31.51 4.31 21.18
CA LYS A 25 -31.84 2.98 20.59
C LYS A 25 -31.29 2.87 19.17
N GLU A 26 -31.51 3.92 18.38
CA GLU A 26 -30.96 4.03 17.03
C GLU A 26 -29.43 4.03 17.06
N LYS A 27 -28.82 4.81 17.95
CA LYS A 27 -27.36 4.83 18.12
C LYS A 27 -26.79 3.47 18.46
N ARG A 28 -27.41 2.72 19.38
CA ARG A 28 -27.00 1.37 19.76
C ARG A 28 -27.07 0.41 18.56
N ASN A 29 -28.16 0.47 17.77
CA ASN A 29 -28.30 -0.37 16.59
C ASN A 29 -27.20 -0.08 15.55
N ARG A 30 -26.90 1.18 15.28
CA ARG A 30 -25.84 1.60 14.36
C ARG A 30 -24.46 1.13 14.84
N ILE A 31 -24.19 1.16 16.13
CA ILE A 31 -22.96 0.61 16.73
C ILE A 31 -22.87 -0.90 16.51
N LEU A 32 -23.97 -1.63 16.75
CA LEU A 32 -24.00 -3.09 16.53
C LEU A 32 -23.70 -3.45 15.07
N ILE A 33 -24.32 -2.74 14.12
CA ILE A 33 -24.07 -2.93 12.68
C ILE A 33 -22.61 -2.64 12.33
N TYR A 34 -22.03 -1.58 12.89
CA TYR A 34 -20.61 -1.23 12.66
C TYR A 34 -19.67 -2.29 13.22
N ASN A 35 -19.92 -2.80 14.42
CA ASN A 35 -19.14 -3.88 15.02
C ASN A 35 -19.25 -5.17 14.20
N PHE A 36 -20.47 -5.57 13.84
CA PHE A 36 -20.72 -6.73 12.99
C PHE A 36 -19.94 -6.63 11.66
N LYS A 37 -19.98 -5.47 11.01
CA LYS A 37 -19.24 -5.22 9.77
C LYS A 37 -17.73 -5.41 9.96
N VAL A 38 -17.13 -4.82 11.02
CA VAL A 38 -15.69 -4.94 11.25
C VAL A 38 -15.29 -6.39 11.45
N TYR A 39 -15.99 -7.13 12.29
CA TYR A 39 -15.70 -8.55 12.52
C TYR A 39 -15.93 -9.39 11.27
N LEU A 40 -16.99 -9.13 10.51
CA LEU A 40 -17.26 -9.84 9.24
C LEU A 40 -16.14 -9.63 8.22
N VAL A 41 -15.67 -8.38 8.06
CA VAL A 41 -14.56 -8.06 7.14
C VAL A 41 -13.28 -8.74 7.60
N VAL A 42 -12.94 -8.68 8.88
CA VAL A 42 -11.73 -9.32 9.43
C VAL A 42 -11.79 -10.84 9.28
N ALA A 43 -12.94 -11.46 9.57
CA ALA A 43 -13.13 -12.90 9.38
C ALA A 43 -12.99 -13.30 7.90
N PHE A 44 -13.55 -12.51 6.99
CA PHE A 44 -13.38 -12.72 5.55
C PHE A 44 -11.91 -12.59 5.13
N CYS A 45 -11.21 -11.56 5.61
CA CYS A 45 -9.78 -11.37 5.33
C CYS A 45 -8.97 -12.59 5.82
N PHE A 46 -9.22 -13.03 7.04
CA PHE A 46 -8.56 -14.19 7.63
C PHE A 46 -8.82 -15.46 6.80
N ALA A 47 -10.07 -15.73 6.46
CA ALA A 47 -10.46 -16.90 5.67
C ALA A 47 -9.77 -16.92 4.28
N VAL A 48 -9.74 -15.78 3.57
CA VAL A 48 -9.09 -15.68 2.26
C VAL A 48 -7.58 -15.91 2.36
N VAL A 49 -6.91 -15.28 3.33
CA VAL A 49 -5.46 -15.43 3.53
C VAL A 49 -5.12 -16.87 3.93
N THR A 50 -5.91 -17.49 4.82
CA THR A 50 -5.74 -18.88 5.22
C THR A 50 -5.92 -19.83 4.04
N LEU A 51 -6.96 -19.63 3.24
CA LEU A 51 -7.21 -20.44 2.03
C LEU A 51 -6.02 -20.34 1.05
N TYR A 52 -5.49 -19.13 0.82
CA TYR A 52 -4.29 -18.95 -0.01
C TYR A 52 -3.07 -19.66 0.58
N SER A 53 -2.89 -19.60 1.89
CA SER A 53 -1.80 -20.30 2.57
C SER A 53 -1.91 -21.82 2.46
N MET A 54 -3.13 -22.35 2.51
CA MET A 54 -3.37 -23.81 2.36
C MET A 54 -3.10 -24.29 0.94
N ILE A 55 -3.46 -23.51 -0.08
CA ILE A 55 -3.32 -23.90 -1.49
C ILE A 55 -1.89 -23.67 -2.01
N PHE A 56 -1.28 -22.51 -1.69
CA PHE A 56 -0.01 -22.07 -2.25
C PHE A 56 1.16 -22.09 -1.25
N GLY A 57 0.95 -22.66 -0.06
CA GLY A 57 1.95 -22.76 1.00
C GLY A 57 1.94 -21.54 1.94
N SER A 58 2.30 -21.78 3.20
CA SER A 58 2.30 -20.77 4.27
C SER A 58 3.22 -19.57 3.99
N GLN A 59 4.34 -19.79 3.30
CA GLN A 59 5.28 -18.74 2.87
C GLN A 59 4.65 -17.76 1.86
N ASN A 60 3.56 -18.16 1.23
CA ASN A 60 2.81 -17.36 0.25
C ASN A 60 1.52 -16.74 0.81
N SER A 61 1.33 -16.73 2.13
CA SER A 61 0.21 -16.02 2.78
C SER A 61 0.12 -14.54 2.34
N VAL A 62 1.27 -13.91 2.11
CA VAL A 62 1.36 -12.53 1.61
C VAL A 62 0.70 -12.32 0.24
N VAL A 63 0.63 -13.36 -0.60
CA VAL A 63 -0.12 -13.31 -1.88
C VAL A 63 -1.61 -13.18 -1.61
N GLY A 64 -2.13 -13.98 -0.67
CA GLY A 64 -3.54 -13.88 -0.23
C GLY A 64 -3.88 -12.49 0.29
N VAL A 65 -2.99 -11.88 1.08
CA VAL A 65 -3.15 -10.49 1.55
C VAL A 65 -3.23 -9.51 0.38
N LEU A 66 -2.31 -9.61 -0.59
CA LEU A 66 -2.33 -8.71 -1.74
C LEU A 66 -3.61 -8.88 -2.57
N VAL A 67 -3.94 -10.11 -2.92
CA VAL A 67 -5.14 -10.42 -3.75
C VAL A 67 -6.39 -9.87 -3.08
N LEU A 68 -6.54 -10.06 -1.77
CA LEU A 68 -7.63 -9.49 -1.00
C LEU A 68 -7.69 -7.96 -1.10
N LEU A 69 -6.56 -7.28 -0.91
CA LEU A 69 -6.48 -5.82 -1.00
C LEU A 69 -6.83 -5.34 -2.42
N VAL A 70 -6.33 -6.02 -3.44
CA VAL A 70 -6.65 -5.71 -4.84
C VAL A 70 -8.14 -5.92 -5.12
N LEU A 71 -8.74 -7.03 -4.64
CA LEU A 71 -10.17 -7.30 -4.77
C LEU A 71 -11.05 -6.18 -4.19
N MET A 72 -10.62 -5.62 -3.04
CA MET A 72 -11.35 -4.49 -2.44
C MET A 72 -11.32 -3.23 -3.33
N ILE A 73 -10.20 -2.99 -4.01
CA ILE A 73 -10.03 -1.82 -4.88
C ILE A 73 -10.76 -2.00 -6.20
N VAL A 74 -10.54 -3.10 -6.91
CA VAL A 74 -11.06 -3.31 -8.28
C VAL A 74 -12.59 -3.38 -8.35
N ARG A 75 -13.27 -3.47 -7.20
CA ARG A 75 -14.74 -3.36 -7.13
C ARG A 75 -15.24 -1.94 -7.42
N GLN A 76 -14.47 -0.92 -7.10
CA GLN A 76 -14.91 0.48 -7.12
C GLN A 76 -14.11 1.35 -8.07
N VAL A 77 -12.86 1.00 -8.29
CA VAL A 77 -11.87 1.82 -8.96
C VAL A 77 -11.61 1.29 -10.36
N ASP A 78 -11.49 2.20 -11.33
CA ASP A 78 -11.16 1.89 -12.72
C ASP A 78 -9.74 2.40 -13.09
N PHE A 79 -9.27 2.02 -14.28
CA PHE A 79 -8.00 2.45 -14.85
C PHE A 79 -8.16 3.57 -15.89
N GLY A 80 -9.38 4.09 -16.09
CA GLY A 80 -9.69 5.14 -17.05
C GLY A 80 -9.61 4.73 -18.52
N ILE A 81 -9.53 3.45 -18.81
CA ILE A 81 -9.42 2.83 -20.13
C ILE A 81 -10.48 1.73 -20.31
N ASP A 82 -10.63 1.25 -21.54
CA ASP A 82 -11.54 0.16 -21.87
C ASP A 82 -11.37 -1.06 -20.92
N THR A 83 -12.47 -1.73 -20.61
CA THR A 83 -12.50 -2.84 -19.66
C THR A 83 -11.57 -4.00 -20.05
N LYS A 84 -11.48 -4.34 -21.34
CA LYS A 84 -10.59 -5.41 -21.82
C LYS A 84 -9.11 -5.02 -21.63
N HIS A 85 -8.76 -3.77 -21.95
CA HIS A 85 -7.41 -3.26 -21.73
C HIS A 85 -7.08 -3.14 -20.24
N SER A 86 -8.06 -2.81 -19.40
CA SER A 86 -7.89 -2.80 -17.93
C SER A 86 -7.58 -4.19 -17.37
N ILE A 87 -8.18 -5.25 -17.92
CA ILE A 87 -7.85 -6.64 -17.57
C ILE A 87 -6.39 -6.94 -17.91
N ALA A 88 -5.95 -6.56 -19.11
CA ALA A 88 -4.54 -6.72 -19.49
C ALA A 88 -3.61 -5.98 -18.52
N VAL A 89 -3.97 -4.76 -18.09
CA VAL A 89 -3.22 -4.00 -17.08
C VAL A 89 -3.12 -4.76 -15.75
N ILE A 90 -4.20 -5.39 -15.27
CA ILE A 90 -4.17 -6.21 -14.05
C ILE A 90 -3.12 -7.34 -14.21
N PHE A 91 -3.16 -8.10 -15.31
CA PHE A 91 -2.18 -9.15 -15.57
C PHE A 91 -0.75 -8.61 -15.66
N MET A 92 -0.53 -7.46 -16.30
CA MET A 92 0.80 -6.83 -16.37
C MET A 92 1.32 -6.45 -14.98
N ILE A 93 0.47 -5.84 -14.13
CA ILE A 93 0.85 -5.48 -12.77
C ILE A 93 1.20 -6.74 -11.96
N PHE A 94 0.38 -7.79 -12.03
CA PHE A 94 0.68 -9.06 -11.34
C PHE A 94 1.96 -9.71 -11.88
N GLY A 95 2.27 -9.58 -13.17
CA GLY A 95 3.56 -9.95 -13.76
C GLY A 95 4.74 -9.18 -13.17
N ILE A 96 4.61 -7.85 -13.03
CA ILE A 96 5.63 -7.03 -12.36
C ILE A 96 5.82 -7.48 -10.91
N LEU A 97 4.74 -7.81 -10.21
CA LEU A 97 4.79 -8.27 -8.81
C LEU A 97 5.42 -9.68 -8.67
N ALA A 98 5.30 -10.52 -9.68
CA ALA A 98 5.95 -11.82 -9.70
C ALA A 98 7.46 -11.69 -9.94
N ILE A 99 7.87 -10.93 -10.95
CA ILE A 99 9.26 -10.88 -11.44
C ILE A 99 10.09 -9.82 -10.72
N GLY A 100 9.57 -8.60 -10.57
CA GLY A 100 10.33 -7.43 -10.13
C GLY A 100 10.97 -7.58 -8.75
N PRO A 101 10.21 -7.94 -7.69
CA PRO A 101 10.76 -8.10 -6.35
C PRO A 101 11.84 -9.18 -6.28
N ARG A 102 11.63 -10.30 -6.96
CA ARG A 102 12.59 -11.42 -7.02
C ARG A 102 13.87 -11.02 -7.75
N SER A 103 13.76 -10.35 -8.90
CA SER A 103 14.91 -9.84 -9.65
C SER A 103 15.71 -8.82 -8.82
N ALA A 104 15.05 -7.96 -8.05
CA ALA A 104 15.71 -6.99 -7.18
C ALA A 104 16.48 -7.68 -6.03
N ASN A 105 15.95 -8.79 -5.48
CA ASN A 105 16.63 -9.55 -4.44
C ASN A 105 17.87 -10.32 -4.96
N MET A 106 17.87 -10.68 -6.23
CA MET A 106 19.01 -11.37 -6.87
C MET A 106 20.09 -10.41 -7.37
N ALA A 107 19.80 -9.11 -7.47
CA ALA A 107 20.65 -8.12 -8.08
C ALA A 107 21.61 -7.47 -7.06
N SER A 108 22.71 -6.87 -7.57
CA SER A 108 23.53 -5.98 -6.76
C SER A 108 22.74 -4.74 -6.33
N THR A 109 23.15 -4.08 -5.26
CA THR A 109 22.44 -2.93 -4.67
C THR A 109 22.11 -1.83 -5.68
N GLY A 110 23.04 -1.48 -6.59
CA GLY A 110 22.82 -0.47 -7.63
C GLY A 110 21.82 -0.92 -8.69
N VAL A 111 21.86 -2.19 -9.10
CA VAL A 111 20.91 -2.76 -10.06
C VAL A 111 19.53 -2.94 -9.41
N ALA A 112 19.48 -3.34 -8.14
CA ALA A 112 18.23 -3.42 -7.38
C ALA A 112 17.52 -2.07 -7.32
N PHE A 113 18.25 -0.97 -7.10
CA PHE A 113 17.71 0.38 -7.16
C PHE A 113 17.03 0.67 -8.50
N LEU A 114 17.66 0.34 -9.62
CA LEU A 114 17.08 0.55 -10.96
C LEU A 114 15.83 -0.31 -11.16
N ILE A 115 15.86 -1.57 -10.72
CA ILE A 115 14.69 -2.47 -10.79
C ILE A 115 13.53 -1.89 -9.95
N HIS A 116 13.79 -1.45 -8.73
CA HIS A 116 12.76 -0.81 -7.89
C HIS A 116 12.17 0.41 -8.58
N PHE A 117 13.01 1.29 -9.11
CA PHE A 117 12.55 2.50 -9.79
C PHE A 117 11.68 2.17 -11.00
N VAL A 118 12.13 1.29 -11.89
CA VAL A 118 11.42 0.91 -13.11
C VAL A 118 10.10 0.22 -12.79
N CYS A 119 10.10 -0.75 -11.86
CA CYS A 119 8.89 -1.48 -11.50
C CYS A 119 7.85 -0.58 -10.83
N ILE A 120 8.26 0.26 -9.87
CA ILE A 120 7.34 1.20 -9.20
C ILE A 120 6.81 2.23 -10.19
N MET A 121 7.66 2.76 -11.09
CA MET A 121 7.23 3.68 -12.13
C MET A 121 6.21 3.03 -13.08
N ALA A 122 6.46 1.79 -13.51
CA ALA A 122 5.53 1.04 -14.35
C ALA A 122 4.18 0.83 -13.64
N ILE A 123 4.19 0.45 -12.36
CA ILE A 123 2.96 0.33 -11.55
C ILE A 123 2.22 1.67 -11.48
N MET A 124 2.94 2.80 -11.30
CA MET A 124 2.32 4.13 -11.28
C MET A 124 1.64 4.47 -12.60
N ILE A 125 2.31 4.26 -13.73
CA ILE A 125 1.77 4.54 -15.07
C ILE A 125 0.55 3.67 -15.35
N LEU A 126 0.63 2.38 -15.02
CA LEU A 126 -0.44 1.41 -15.29
C LEU A 126 -1.67 1.60 -14.41
N SER A 127 -1.50 2.00 -13.14
CA SER A 127 -2.59 1.97 -12.17
C SER A 127 -3.11 3.34 -11.71
N CYS A 128 -2.34 4.42 -11.87
CA CYS A 128 -2.70 5.73 -11.31
C CYS A 128 -3.33 6.68 -12.34
N HIS A 129 -4.41 6.26 -12.99
CA HIS A 129 -5.19 7.15 -13.85
C HIS A 129 -5.78 8.33 -13.06
N ASN A 130 -6.35 8.06 -11.89
CA ASN A 130 -6.92 9.05 -11.00
C ASN A 130 -6.18 9.07 -9.66
N VAL A 131 -5.52 10.20 -9.38
CA VAL A 131 -4.71 10.40 -8.16
C VAL A 131 -5.52 10.24 -6.87
N ILE A 132 -6.81 10.62 -6.90
CA ILE A 132 -7.70 10.56 -5.72
C ILE A 132 -8.05 9.11 -5.37
N MET A 133 -8.13 8.23 -6.36
CA MET A 133 -8.48 6.81 -6.16
C MET A 133 -7.36 6.01 -5.47
N SER A 134 -6.12 6.48 -5.50
CA SER A 134 -4.95 5.87 -4.83
C SER A 134 -4.70 4.38 -5.14
N ASN A 135 -5.09 3.90 -6.33
CA ASN A 135 -4.97 2.50 -6.74
C ASN A 135 -3.55 1.96 -6.65
N GLN A 136 -2.58 2.78 -7.06
CA GLN A 136 -1.16 2.46 -7.08
C GLN A 136 -0.62 2.06 -5.69
N SER A 137 -1.19 2.62 -4.62
CA SER A 137 -0.70 2.37 -3.26
C SER A 137 -0.75 0.90 -2.88
N THR A 138 -1.80 0.18 -3.28
CA THR A 138 -1.94 -1.26 -2.99
C THR A 138 -0.97 -2.10 -3.80
N PHE A 139 -0.79 -1.78 -5.07
CA PHE A 139 0.14 -2.54 -5.92
C PHE A 139 1.59 -2.30 -5.51
N ILE A 140 1.98 -1.06 -5.17
CA ILE A 140 3.31 -0.75 -4.65
C ILE A 140 3.52 -1.41 -3.28
N LEU A 141 2.51 -1.43 -2.41
CA LEU A 141 2.58 -2.16 -1.15
C LEU A 141 2.86 -3.66 -1.39
N GLY A 142 2.13 -4.27 -2.34
CA GLY A 142 2.37 -5.66 -2.74
C GLY A 142 3.80 -5.89 -3.24
N TYR A 143 4.32 -4.99 -4.09
CA TYR A 143 5.69 -5.04 -4.57
C TYR A 143 6.71 -5.03 -3.40
N LEU A 144 6.54 -4.11 -2.45
CA LEU A 144 7.42 -3.98 -1.29
C LEU A 144 7.31 -5.19 -0.35
N LEU A 145 6.10 -5.74 -0.17
CA LEU A 145 5.88 -6.95 0.62
C LEU A 145 6.58 -8.16 -0.02
N PHE A 146 6.45 -8.37 -1.33
CA PHE A 146 7.12 -9.49 -2.00
C PHE A 146 8.63 -9.34 -2.04
N TYR A 147 9.14 -8.12 -2.09
CA TYR A 147 10.57 -7.87 -1.91
C TYR A 147 11.05 -8.26 -0.51
N GLY A 148 10.31 -7.88 0.52
CA GLY A 148 10.69 -8.13 1.92
C GLY A 148 10.40 -9.56 2.42
N TYR A 149 9.45 -10.26 1.79
CA TYR A 149 9.10 -11.66 2.04
C TYR A 149 9.44 -12.51 0.82
N ASP A 150 10.72 -12.47 0.41
CA ASP A 150 11.18 -13.24 -0.74
C ASP A 150 11.10 -14.75 -0.46
N VAL A 151 10.89 -15.52 -1.53
CA VAL A 151 10.88 -16.98 -1.52
C VAL A 151 11.63 -17.52 -2.71
N THR A 152 12.15 -18.73 -2.61
CA THR A 152 12.99 -19.39 -3.63
C THR A 152 12.50 -20.78 -3.96
N GLY A 153 13.02 -21.36 -5.02
CA GLY A 153 12.73 -22.73 -5.41
C GLY A 153 11.24 -23.00 -5.60
N HIS A 154 10.75 -24.07 -4.99
CA HIS A 154 9.35 -24.50 -5.11
C HIS A 154 8.36 -23.45 -4.60
N ASP A 155 8.66 -22.79 -3.49
CA ASP A 155 7.79 -21.75 -2.93
C ASP A 155 7.63 -20.55 -3.88
N TYR A 156 8.66 -20.23 -4.68
CA TYR A 156 8.56 -19.19 -5.70
C TYR A 156 7.63 -19.62 -6.85
N VAL A 157 7.70 -20.87 -7.27
CA VAL A 157 6.77 -21.41 -8.28
C VAL A 157 5.33 -21.33 -7.79
N LEU A 158 5.07 -21.73 -6.54
CA LEU A 158 3.76 -21.60 -5.92
C LEU A 158 3.30 -20.13 -5.79
N ARG A 159 4.24 -19.20 -5.53
CA ARG A 159 3.97 -17.76 -5.54
C ARG A 159 3.48 -17.28 -6.90
N VAL A 160 4.14 -17.70 -7.98
CA VAL A 160 3.75 -17.34 -9.35
C VAL A 160 2.34 -17.87 -9.67
N TYR A 161 2.04 -19.12 -9.32
CA TYR A 161 0.70 -19.68 -9.49
C TYR A 161 -0.36 -18.95 -8.65
N GLY A 162 -0.04 -18.60 -7.40
CA GLY A 162 -0.93 -17.83 -6.53
C GLY A 162 -1.20 -16.43 -7.09
N LEU A 163 -0.19 -15.77 -7.64
CA LEU A 163 -0.34 -14.46 -8.29
C LEU A 163 -1.16 -14.57 -9.59
N LEU A 164 -0.95 -15.60 -10.40
CA LEU A 164 -1.74 -15.83 -11.60
C LEU A 164 -3.21 -16.09 -11.27
N ALA A 165 -3.49 -16.95 -10.29
CA ALA A 165 -4.85 -17.19 -9.78
C ALA A 165 -5.47 -15.89 -9.26
N GLY A 166 -4.70 -15.09 -8.51
CA GLY A 166 -5.12 -13.77 -8.02
C GLY A 166 -5.46 -12.80 -9.15
N ALA A 167 -4.63 -12.75 -10.21
CA ALA A 167 -4.88 -11.91 -11.38
C ALA A 167 -6.19 -12.30 -12.09
N VAL A 168 -6.45 -13.61 -12.24
CA VAL A 168 -7.70 -14.12 -12.83
C VAL A 168 -8.90 -13.72 -11.97
N ILE A 169 -8.85 -13.98 -10.65
CA ILE A 169 -9.96 -13.66 -9.73
C ILE A 169 -10.23 -12.15 -9.72
N CYS A 170 -9.18 -11.32 -9.61
CA CYS A 170 -9.31 -9.85 -9.64
C CYS A 170 -9.88 -9.36 -10.96
N SER A 171 -9.47 -9.95 -12.09
CA SER A 171 -9.97 -9.60 -13.43
C SER A 171 -11.44 -9.96 -13.61
N LEU A 172 -11.88 -11.11 -13.10
CA LEU A 172 -13.30 -11.53 -13.12
C LEU A 172 -14.16 -10.56 -12.30
N VAL A 173 -13.72 -10.19 -11.10
CA VAL A 173 -14.43 -9.23 -10.25
C VAL A 173 -14.43 -7.84 -10.89
N PHE A 174 -13.31 -7.40 -11.48
CA PHE A 174 -13.23 -6.15 -12.21
C PHE A 174 -14.21 -6.14 -13.38
N TYR A 175 -14.17 -7.16 -14.22
CA TYR A 175 -15.09 -7.29 -15.37
C TYR A 175 -16.56 -7.24 -14.94
N LYS A 176 -16.95 -8.01 -13.91
CA LYS A 176 -18.32 -8.01 -13.40
C LYS A 176 -18.80 -6.61 -13.00
N ASN A 177 -17.94 -5.82 -12.37
CA ASN A 177 -18.31 -4.49 -11.85
C ASN A 177 -18.22 -3.37 -12.90
N HIS A 178 -17.40 -3.55 -13.94
CA HIS A 178 -17.10 -2.47 -14.91
C HIS A 178 -17.55 -2.77 -16.34
N ARG A 179 -18.13 -3.94 -16.65
CA ARG A 179 -18.53 -4.34 -18.02
C ARG A 179 -19.52 -3.38 -18.69
N ASN A 180 -20.31 -2.66 -17.90
CA ASN A 180 -21.29 -1.69 -18.40
C ASN A 180 -20.72 -0.26 -18.52
N ARG A 181 -19.46 -0.04 -18.15
CA ARG A 181 -18.79 1.26 -18.29
C ARG A 181 -18.12 1.34 -19.65
N THR A 182 -18.52 2.30 -20.47
CA THR A 182 -17.93 2.52 -21.79
C THR A 182 -16.84 3.57 -21.72
N PHE A 183 -15.59 3.15 -21.63
CA PHE A 183 -14.44 4.04 -21.86
C PHE A 183 -14.02 3.97 -23.31
N ARG A 184 -13.92 5.11 -23.98
CA ARG A 184 -13.45 5.20 -25.38
C ARG A 184 -11.91 5.22 -25.51
N ARG A 185 -11.17 5.01 -24.39
CA ARG A 185 -9.72 5.13 -24.32
C ARG A 185 -9.07 3.76 -24.29
N GLY A 186 -8.07 3.55 -25.15
CA GLY A 186 -7.32 2.30 -25.20
C GLY A 186 -6.07 2.32 -24.32
N PHE A 187 -5.36 1.20 -24.27
CA PHE A 187 -4.14 0.99 -23.50
C PHE A 187 -3.06 2.07 -23.72
N SER A 188 -2.83 2.48 -24.97
CA SER A 188 -1.84 3.50 -25.31
C SER A 188 -2.09 4.86 -24.63
N HIS A 189 -3.32 5.10 -24.17
CA HIS A 189 -3.69 6.34 -23.51
C HIS A 189 -2.97 6.51 -22.15
N LEU A 190 -2.70 5.42 -21.42
CA LEU A 190 -1.97 5.46 -20.16
C LEU A 190 -0.56 6.07 -20.33
N PHE A 191 0.11 5.73 -21.42
CA PHE A 191 1.44 6.29 -21.73
C PHE A 191 1.36 7.71 -22.28
N LYS A 192 0.33 8.04 -23.09
CA LYS A 192 0.12 9.40 -23.60
C LYS A 192 -0.21 10.40 -22.49
N GLU A 193 -0.82 9.93 -21.42
CA GLU A 193 -1.09 10.74 -20.21
C GLU A 193 0.19 11.04 -19.40
N PHE A 194 1.25 10.26 -19.60
CA PHE A 194 2.54 10.53 -18.97
C PHE A 194 3.25 11.67 -19.71
N ARG A 195 3.21 12.86 -19.12
CA ARG A 195 3.93 14.05 -19.61
C ARG A 195 4.88 14.51 -18.52
N LEU A 196 6.18 14.47 -18.78
CA LEU A 196 7.27 14.69 -17.82
C LEU A 196 7.06 15.90 -16.89
N PHE A 197 6.46 16.98 -17.37
CA PHE A 197 6.26 18.21 -16.60
C PHE A 197 4.82 18.41 -16.11
N SER A 198 3.93 17.42 -16.27
CA SER A 198 2.62 17.51 -15.65
C SER A 198 2.73 17.24 -14.14
N THR A 199 1.91 17.90 -13.33
CA THR A 199 1.87 17.73 -11.86
C THR A 199 1.71 16.26 -11.47
N ARG A 200 0.93 15.50 -12.24
CA ARG A 200 0.69 14.06 -12.01
C ARG A 200 1.94 13.23 -12.31
N SER A 201 2.54 13.38 -13.47
CA SER A 201 3.73 12.61 -13.87
C SER A 201 4.95 12.97 -13.01
N ASN A 202 5.07 14.22 -12.62
CA ASN A 202 6.09 14.67 -11.68
C ASN A 202 5.96 13.95 -10.33
N TRP A 203 4.73 13.75 -9.84
CA TRP A 203 4.50 12.93 -8.65
C TRP A 203 4.85 11.46 -8.87
N TYR A 204 4.60 10.88 -10.06
CA TYR A 204 5.01 9.49 -10.35
C TYR A 204 6.53 9.31 -10.21
N VAL A 205 7.30 10.20 -10.83
CA VAL A 205 8.77 10.19 -10.74
C VAL A 205 9.22 10.38 -9.29
N ARG A 206 8.64 11.36 -8.60
CA ARG A 206 8.96 11.66 -7.21
C ARG A 206 8.70 10.49 -6.27
N LEU A 207 7.55 9.82 -6.41
CA LEU A 207 7.20 8.66 -5.57
C LEU A 207 8.14 7.48 -5.87
N SER A 208 8.32 7.15 -7.15
CA SER A 208 9.15 6.01 -7.56
C SER A 208 10.60 6.21 -7.17
N LEU A 209 11.16 7.40 -7.45
CA LEU A 209 12.54 7.73 -7.11
C LEU A 209 12.73 7.81 -5.58
N GLY A 210 11.79 8.44 -4.87
CA GLY A 210 11.87 8.57 -3.41
C GLY A 210 11.82 7.24 -2.67
N ILE A 211 10.98 6.28 -3.10
CA ILE A 211 10.96 4.94 -2.52
C ILE A 211 12.27 4.20 -2.84
N SER A 212 12.69 4.21 -4.11
CA SER A 212 13.85 3.44 -4.55
C SER A 212 15.15 3.95 -3.93
N THR A 213 15.33 5.28 -3.78
CA THR A 213 16.50 5.86 -3.10
C THR A 213 16.47 5.64 -1.60
N ALA A 214 15.30 5.69 -0.96
CA ALA A 214 15.17 5.34 0.47
C ALA A 214 15.58 3.89 0.72
N MET A 215 15.17 2.96 -0.16
CA MET A 215 15.56 1.56 -0.08
C MET A 215 17.04 1.35 -0.37
N LEU A 216 17.60 2.06 -1.37
CA LEU A 216 19.03 2.04 -1.67
C LEU A 216 19.86 2.41 -0.43
N ILE A 217 19.49 3.48 0.25
CA ILE A 217 20.18 3.89 1.48
C ILE A 217 20.09 2.78 2.54
N GLY A 218 18.91 2.21 2.77
CA GLY A 218 18.74 1.10 3.70
C GLY A 218 19.59 -0.12 3.35
N GLN A 219 19.71 -0.44 2.05
CA GLN A 219 20.56 -1.55 1.56
C GLN A 219 22.05 -1.24 1.77
N CYS A 220 22.51 -0.01 1.50
CA CYS A 220 23.91 0.39 1.74
C CYS A 220 24.30 0.25 3.22
N PHE A 221 23.38 0.53 4.14
CA PHE A 221 23.57 0.31 5.57
C PHE A 221 23.28 -1.14 6.01
N LYS A 222 23.03 -2.06 5.06
CA LYS A 222 22.70 -3.48 5.33
C LYS A 222 21.57 -3.64 6.35
N MET A 223 20.60 -2.72 6.34
CA MET A 223 19.47 -2.77 7.26
C MET A 223 18.57 -3.98 6.94
N PRO A 224 18.25 -4.82 7.93
CA PRO A 224 17.23 -5.84 7.72
C PRO A 224 15.87 -5.20 7.45
N ARG A 225 15.01 -5.90 6.69
CA ARG A 225 13.64 -5.42 6.41
C ARG A 225 13.56 -4.04 5.75
N VAL A 226 14.44 -3.77 4.78
CA VAL A 226 14.46 -2.51 3.99
C VAL A 226 13.07 -2.15 3.42
N MET A 227 12.23 -3.14 3.17
CA MET A 227 10.83 -2.91 2.75
C MET A 227 10.06 -1.97 3.70
N TRP A 228 10.36 -1.97 5.00
CA TRP A 228 9.68 -1.08 5.95
C TRP A 228 10.02 0.40 5.70
N ILE A 229 11.26 0.68 5.27
CA ILE A 229 11.66 2.02 4.83
C ILE A 229 10.87 2.42 3.58
N GLY A 230 10.77 1.51 2.60
CA GLY A 230 9.98 1.71 1.38
C GLY A 230 8.51 1.97 1.68
N ILE A 231 7.87 1.17 2.54
CA ILE A 231 6.48 1.34 2.96
C ILE A 231 6.27 2.67 3.71
N ALA A 232 7.23 3.05 4.57
CA ALA A 232 7.17 4.34 5.27
C ALA A 232 7.25 5.50 4.29
N SER A 233 8.20 5.48 3.36
CA SER A 233 8.38 6.50 2.34
C SER A 233 7.17 6.59 1.39
N MET A 234 6.65 5.45 0.92
CA MET A 234 5.43 5.38 0.10
C MET A 234 4.25 6.05 0.79
N SER A 235 4.05 5.78 2.07
CA SER A 235 2.90 6.30 2.81
C SER A 235 2.94 7.80 3.04
N VAL A 236 4.13 8.41 2.96
CA VAL A 236 4.37 9.84 3.17
C VAL A 236 4.36 10.61 1.86
N LEU A 237 4.98 10.07 0.78
CA LEU A 237 5.11 10.73 -0.52
C LEU A 237 3.78 10.86 -1.28
N LEU A 238 2.83 11.53 -0.67
CA LEU A 238 1.51 11.79 -1.24
C LEU A 238 1.56 12.89 -2.31
N PRO A 239 0.53 12.96 -3.20
CA PRO A 239 0.46 14.00 -4.21
C PRO A 239 0.32 15.40 -3.63
N PHE A 240 -0.43 15.55 -2.52
CA PHE A 240 -0.73 16.82 -1.88
C PHE A 240 0.13 17.08 -0.65
N SER A 241 0.78 18.24 -0.59
CA SER A 241 1.72 18.60 0.50
C SER A 241 1.07 18.64 1.88
N LYS A 242 -0.21 19.07 1.97
CA LYS A 242 -0.96 19.12 3.23
C LYS A 242 -1.12 17.72 3.84
N ASP A 243 -1.50 16.75 3.01
CA ASP A 243 -1.68 15.35 3.45
C ASP A 243 -0.35 14.71 3.83
N MET A 244 0.71 15.05 3.09
CA MET A 244 2.06 14.59 3.37
C MET A 244 2.54 15.08 4.74
N LYS A 245 2.43 16.39 5.04
CA LYS A 245 2.80 16.95 6.34
C LYS A 245 2.06 16.26 7.48
N TYR A 246 0.74 16.10 7.34
CA TYR A 246 -0.09 15.39 8.31
C TYR A 246 0.42 13.96 8.59
N ARG A 247 0.85 13.22 7.55
CA ARG A 247 1.33 11.84 7.71
C ARG A 247 2.73 11.79 8.32
N VAL A 248 3.63 12.70 7.96
CA VAL A 248 4.99 12.78 8.55
C VAL A 248 4.89 12.98 10.06
N GLU A 249 4.10 13.96 10.49
CA GLU A 249 3.96 14.30 11.90
C GLU A 249 3.36 13.17 12.75
N ARG A 250 2.59 12.27 12.13
CA ARG A 250 1.89 11.21 12.86
C ARG A 250 2.53 9.83 12.73
N ARG A 251 3.23 9.55 11.64
CA ARG A 251 3.75 8.21 11.40
C ARG A 251 4.78 7.76 12.44
N GLY A 252 5.77 8.59 12.72
CA GLY A 252 6.81 8.27 13.72
C GLY A 252 6.24 8.06 15.11
N PRO A 253 5.58 9.06 15.71
CA PRO A 253 5.03 8.95 17.07
C PRO A 253 4.02 7.80 17.24
N TYR A 254 3.11 7.62 16.29
CA TYR A 254 2.11 6.54 16.39
C TYR A 254 2.68 5.15 16.08
N ASN A 255 3.76 5.06 15.31
CA ASN A 255 4.49 3.80 15.18
C ASN A 255 5.21 3.44 16.48
N ILE A 256 5.85 4.40 17.15
CA ILE A 256 6.47 4.20 18.46
C ILE A 256 5.39 3.78 19.48
N LEU A 257 4.26 4.48 19.53
CA LEU A 257 3.13 4.10 20.39
C LEU A 257 2.66 2.67 20.11
N GLY A 258 2.56 2.27 18.85
CA GLY A 258 2.22 0.90 18.46
C GLY A 258 3.23 -0.12 18.96
N CYS A 259 4.53 0.19 18.88
CA CYS A 259 5.58 -0.66 19.42
C CYS A 259 5.50 -0.78 20.96
N MET A 260 5.21 0.31 21.66
CA MET A 260 5.04 0.29 23.13
C MET A 260 3.82 -0.54 23.55
N ILE A 261 2.69 -0.38 22.86
CA ILE A 261 1.49 -1.18 23.14
C ILE A 261 1.75 -2.65 22.82
N PHE A 262 2.44 -2.96 21.72
CA PHE A 262 2.84 -4.34 21.39
C PHE A 262 3.70 -4.95 22.49
N LEU A 263 4.71 -4.24 22.99
CA LEU A 263 5.57 -4.68 24.09
C LEU A 263 4.78 -4.94 25.37
N LEU A 264 3.85 -4.04 25.69
CA LEU A 264 2.97 -4.20 26.87
C LEU A 264 2.08 -5.45 26.71
N LEU A 265 1.46 -5.65 25.54
CA LEU A 265 0.63 -6.81 25.27
C LEU A 265 1.44 -8.12 25.30
N HIS A 266 2.68 -8.10 24.80
CA HIS A 266 3.60 -9.25 24.90
C HIS A 266 3.91 -9.62 26.35
N ALA A 267 4.05 -8.63 27.24
CA ALA A 267 4.34 -8.88 28.65
C ALA A 267 3.12 -9.36 29.48
N ILE A 268 1.90 -9.01 29.06
CA ILE A 268 0.68 -9.27 29.85
C ILE A 268 -0.11 -10.47 29.32
N LEU A 269 -0.14 -10.67 27.99
CA LEU A 269 -0.99 -11.71 27.41
C LEU A 269 -0.31 -13.08 27.46
N PRO A 270 -1.05 -14.14 27.80
CA PRO A 270 -0.58 -15.52 27.63
C PRO A 270 -0.27 -15.82 26.15
N ASP A 271 0.69 -16.70 25.89
CA ASP A 271 1.13 -17.06 24.52
C ASP A 271 -0.03 -17.54 23.64
N GLN A 272 -1.00 -18.28 24.21
CA GLN A 272 -2.19 -18.76 23.51
C GLN A 272 -3.06 -17.62 22.94
N ILE A 273 -3.02 -16.43 23.55
CA ILE A 273 -3.74 -15.25 23.07
C ILE A 273 -2.81 -14.40 22.21
N PHE A 274 -1.55 -14.27 22.59
CA PHE A 274 -0.58 -13.42 21.89
C PHE A 274 -0.31 -13.87 20.45
N GLN A 275 -0.38 -15.17 20.16
CA GLN A 275 -0.28 -15.68 18.78
C GLN A 275 -1.31 -15.05 17.80
N TRP A 276 -2.41 -14.51 18.31
CA TRP A 276 -3.45 -13.84 17.53
C TRP A 276 -3.27 -12.32 17.43
N ILE A 277 -2.12 -11.79 17.89
CA ILE A 277 -1.89 -10.34 17.96
C ILE A 277 -2.01 -9.66 16.58
N GLY A 278 -1.65 -10.34 15.49
CA GLY A 278 -1.84 -9.87 14.14
C GLY A 278 -3.32 -9.69 13.77
N LEU A 279 -4.18 -10.63 14.21
CA LEU A 279 -5.63 -10.54 14.02
C LEU A 279 -6.24 -9.42 14.88
N ILE A 280 -5.79 -9.27 16.12
CA ILE A 280 -6.16 -8.15 16.99
C ILE A 280 -5.80 -6.82 16.34
N GLY A 281 -4.61 -6.73 15.74
CA GLY A 281 -4.20 -5.58 14.93
C GLY A 281 -5.15 -5.31 13.76
N GLY A 282 -5.56 -6.35 13.03
CA GLY A 282 -6.53 -6.25 11.93
C GLY A 282 -7.89 -5.69 12.38
N VAL A 283 -8.41 -6.17 13.51
CA VAL A 283 -9.64 -5.65 14.14
C VAL A 283 -9.46 -4.18 14.52
N GLY A 284 -8.33 -3.84 15.13
CA GLY A 284 -7.98 -2.46 15.49
C GLY A 284 -7.93 -1.52 14.27
N VAL A 285 -7.37 -1.96 13.16
CA VAL A 285 -7.39 -1.23 11.88
C VAL A 285 -8.83 -1.03 11.40
N GLY A 286 -9.66 -2.05 11.46
CA GLY A 286 -11.09 -1.98 11.07
C GLY A 286 -11.87 -0.93 11.86
N PHE A 287 -11.58 -0.78 13.15
CA PHE A 287 -12.19 0.25 14.01
C PHE A 287 -11.51 1.62 13.87
N SER A 288 -10.35 1.71 13.24
CA SER A 288 -9.60 2.96 13.12
C SER A 288 -10.15 3.83 11.98
N ALA A 289 -10.67 5.02 12.32
CA ALA A 289 -11.13 6.00 11.34
C ALA A 289 -10.01 6.88 10.78
N GLY A 290 -8.87 6.97 11.47
CA GLY A 290 -7.77 7.87 11.13
C GLY A 290 -6.46 7.15 10.90
N TYR A 291 -5.62 7.74 10.05
CA TYR A 291 -4.29 7.24 9.70
C TYR A 291 -3.40 6.94 10.92
N ALA A 292 -3.46 7.78 11.93
CA ALA A 292 -2.67 7.65 13.14
C ALA A 292 -2.90 6.30 13.85
N TRP A 293 -4.15 5.98 14.16
CA TRP A 293 -4.50 4.71 14.80
C TRP A 293 -4.30 3.50 13.90
N GLN A 294 -4.53 3.64 12.59
CA GLN A 294 -4.15 2.59 11.63
C GLN A 294 -2.66 2.28 11.68
N THR A 295 -1.80 3.29 11.89
CA THR A 295 -0.35 3.09 12.03
C THR A 295 -0.02 2.29 13.28
N VAL A 296 -0.70 2.55 14.41
CA VAL A 296 -0.54 1.77 15.66
C VAL A 296 -0.85 0.30 15.42
N PHE A 297 -2.05 0.00 14.94
CA PHE A 297 -2.51 -1.38 14.80
C PHE A 297 -1.82 -2.17 13.68
N ASN A 298 -1.42 -1.51 12.59
CA ASN A 298 -0.60 -2.12 11.54
C ASN A 298 0.80 -2.54 12.02
N THR A 299 1.24 -2.05 13.18
CA THR A 299 2.53 -2.42 13.76
C THR A 299 2.49 -3.84 14.33
N PHE A 300 1.35 -4.31 14.83
CA PHE A 300 1.23 -5.57 15.56
C PHE A 300 1.58 -6.79 14.71
N GLY A 301 0.94 -6.97 13.57
CA GLY A 301 1.24 -8.10 12.70
C GLY A 301 2.67 -8.08 12.14
N ALA A 302 3.19 -6.88 11.83
CA ALA A 302 4.54 -6.73 11.34
C ALA A 302 5.60 -7.05 12.41
N LEU A 303 5.36 -6.65 13.66
CA LEU A 303 6.26 -6.98 14.78
C LEU A 303 6.20 -8.46 15.14
N TYR A 304 5.02 -9.08 15.16
CA TYR A 304 4.87 -10.49 15.46
C TYR A 304 5.72 -11.37 14.53
N ILE A 305 5.68 -11.09 13.22
CA ILE A 305 6.51 -11.81 12.25
C ILE A 305 8.00 -11.50 12.45
N ALA A 306 8.35 -10.25 12.73
CA ALA A 306 9.74 -9.85 12.90
C ALA A 306 10.35 -10.38 14.21
N GLU A 307 9.56 -10.50 15.25
CA GLU A 307 9.96 -11.07 16.53
C GLU A 307 10.45 -12.53 16.36
N GLY A 308 9.70 -13.34 15.61
CA GLY A 308 10.11 -14.72 15.31
C GLY A 308 11.41 -14.83 14.51
N LEU A 309 11.86 -13.76 13.85
CA LEU A 309 13.07 -13.75 13.01
C LEU A 309 14.28 -13.08 13.70
N PHE A 310 14.08 -12.04 14.48
CA PHE A 310 15.13 -11.19 15.03
C PHE A 310 15.10 -11.08 16.55
N GLY A 311 14.11 -11.67 17.19
CA GLY A 311 13.78 -11.46 18.60
C GLY A 311 13.10 -10.11 18.87
N LEU A 312 12.38 -10.03 19.99
CA LEU A 312 11.51 -8.91 20.36
C LEU A 312 12.22 -7.55 20.32
N LYS A 313 13.38 -7.43 20.99
CA LYS A 313 14.15 -6.17 21.08
C LYS A 313 14.55 -5.65 19.71
N ASN A 314 15.13 -6.51 18.87
CA ASN A 314 15.61 -6.10 17.56
C ASN A 314 14.44 -5.78 16.61
N ALA A 315 13.35 -6.54 16.67
CA ALA A 315 12.15 -6.27 15.88
C ALA A 315 11.59 -4.87 16.16
N ILE A 316 11.49 -4.49 17.44
CA ILE A 316 11.02 -3.16 17.86
C ILE A 316 11.95 -2.06 17.37
N ILE A 317 13.26 -2.19 17.61
CA ILE A 317 14.25 -1.19 17.19
C ILE A 317 14.21 -1.01 15.67
N LEU A 318 14.25 -2.11 14.91
CA LEU A 318 14.19 -2.07 13.45
C LEU A 318 12.90 -1.42 12.94
N ARG A 319 11.77 -1.71 13.59
CA ARG A 319 10.47 -1.15 13.21
C ARG A 319 10.44 0.36 13.41
N ILE A 320 10.92 0.85 14.57
CA ILE A 320 10.98 2.28 14.87
C ILE A 320 11.94 2.99 13.92
N VAL A 321 13.18 2.49 13.82
CA VAL A 321 14.22 3.12 12.96
C VAL A 321 13.75 3.19 11.51
N ALA A 322 13.25 2.08 10.93
CA ALA A 322 12.81 2.07 9.53
C ALA A 322 11.63 3.02 9.27
N ASN A 323 10.67 3.12 10.19
CA ASN A 323 9.51 4.01 10.01
C ASN A 323 9.87 5.49 10.23
N VAL A 324 10.66 5.81 11.23
CA VAL A 324 11.12 7.18 11.48
C VAL A 324 12.02 7.64 10.34
N PHE A 325 13.06 6.86 10.00
CA PHE A 325 13.94 7.16 8.90
C PHE A 325 13.18 7.33 7.57
N GLY A 326 12.36 6.34 7.17
CA GLY A 326 11.62 6.40 5.91
C GLY A 326 10.69 7.61 5.83
N SER A 327 10.08 8.02 6.94
CA SER A 327 9.18 9.18 6.99
C SER A 327 9.94 10.51 6.87
N LEU A 328 11.03 10.67 7.62
CA LEU A 328 11.87 11.89 7.60
C LEU A 328 12.59 12.03 6.26
N TYR A 329 13.14 10.93 5.76
CA TYR A 329 13.77 10.88 4.45
C TYR A 329 12.78 11.31 3.35
N ALA A 330 11.60 10.73 3.31
CA ALA A 330 10.57 11.05 2.32
C ALA A 330 10.19 12.54 2.35
N TYR A 331 10.10 13.13 3.53
CA TYR A 331 9.81 14.56 3.69
C TYR A 331 10.95 15.46 3.18
N GLY A 332 12.20 15.13 3.52
CA GLY A 332 13.37 15.84 3.03
C GLY A 332 13.54 15.71 1.52
N PHE A 333 13.38 14.48 1.00
CA PHE A 333 13.41 14.18 -0.42
C PHE A 333 12.36 14.96 -1.21
N ASP A 334 11.12 15.04 -0.72
CA ASP A 334 10.04 15.82 -1.38
C ASP A 334 10.42 17.29 -1.51
N LYS A 335 10.97 17.91 -0.47
CA LYS A 335 11.40 19.31 -0.52
C LYS A 335 12.46 19.54 -1.58
N ILE A 336 13.50 18.70 -1.58
CA ILE A 336 14.61 18.80 -2.53
C ILE A 336 14.11 18.57 -3.96
N PHE A 337 13.30 17.54 -4.16
CA PHE A 337 12.75 17.19 -5.47
C PHE A 337 11.88 18.31 -6.04
N ARG A 338 11.01 18.92 -5.23
CA ARG A 338 10.17 20.06 -5.66
C ARG A 338 11.02 21.27 -6.03
N MET A 339 12.01 21.60 -5.21
CA MET A 339 12.93 22.71 -5.50
C MET A 339 13.63 22.52 -6.86
N ILE A 340 14.16 21.32 -7.12
CA ILE A 340 14.82 21.00 -8.40
C ILE A 340 13.80 21.07 -9.56
N SER A 341 12.64 20.46 -9.39
CA SER A 341 11.60 20.42 -10.42
C SER A 341 11.07 21.81 -10.78
N ASP A 342 10.86 22.67 -9.79
CA ASP A 342 10.40 24.05 -10.00
C ASP A 342 11.48 24.91 -10.68
N ASN A 343 12.75 24.74 -10.33
CA ASN A 343 13.85 25.43 -10.98
C ASN A 343 13.97 25.03 -12.47
N ILE A 344 13.83 23.74 -12.78
CA ILE A 344 13.85 23.27 -14.17
C ILE A 344 12.69 23.86 -14.95
N ARG A 345 11.47 23.83 -14.40
CA ARG A 345 10.27 24.39 -15.04
C ARG A 345 10.42 25.88 -15.32
N ASN A 346 10.83 26.65 -14.32
CA ASN A 346 11.05 28.10 -14.47
C ASN A 346 12.14 28.42 -15.50
N GLY A 347 13.19 27.59 -15.59
CA GLY A 347 14.24 27.73 -16.60
C GLY A 347 13.73 27.48 -18.02
N MET A 348 12.83 26.49 -18.19
CA MET A 348 12.21 26.22 -19.49
C MET A 348 11.22 27.32 -19.92
N GLU A 349 10.41 27.83 -18.99
CA GLU A 349 9.47 28.92 -19.28
C GLU A 349 10.22 30.20 -19.70
N LYS A 350 11.34 30.53 -19.04
CA LYS A 350 12.20 31.65 -19.45
C LYS A 350 12.79 31.47 -20.86
N LYS A 351 13.26 30.25 -21.21
CA LYS A 351 13.77 29.96 -22.55
C LYS A 351 12.69 30.03 -23.63
N ALA A 352 11.47 29.55 -23.33
CA ALA A 352 10.34 29.62 -24.25
C ALA A 352 9.91 31.08 -24.51
N LEU A 353 9.92 31.95 -23.48
CA LEU A 353 9.63 33.38 -23.63
C LEU A 353 10.71 34.11 -24.45
N ALA A 354 11.98 33.80 -24.22
CA ALA A 354 13.09 34.40 -24.97
C ALA A 354 13.11 33.96 -26.45
N GLY A 355 12.74 32.69 -26.75
CA GLY A 355 12.64 32.20 -28.14
C GLY A 355 11.46 32.75 -28.94
N ASN A 356 10.38 33.22 -28.27
CA ASN A 356 9.26 33.89 -28.96
C ASN A 356 9.48 35.39 -29.22
N GLN A 357 10.59 35.95 -28.77
CA GLN A 357 10.97 37.35 -28.97
C GLN A 357 12.02 37.55 -30.09
N MET A 358 12.50 36.47 -30.68
CA MET A 358 13.34 36.46 -31.88
C MET A 358 12.49 36.06 -33.09
#